data_d6b6dc3df38657d11863eba10c61ac01
#
_entry.id   d6b6dc3df38657d11863eba10c61ac01
#
_cell.length_a   1.000
_cell.length_b   1.000
_cell.length_c   1.000
_cell.angle_alpha   90.00
_cell.angle_beta   90.00
_cell.angle_gamma   90.00
#
_symmetry.space_group_name_H-M   'P 1'
#
loop_
_entity.id
_entity.type
_entity.pdbx_description
1 polymer ?
#
loop_
_entity_poly.entity_id
_entity_poly.type
_entity_poly.pdbx_seq_one_letter_code
_entity_poly.pdbx_strand_id
1 'polypeptide(L)'
;ANPNNPTGTYVAKNEVEEFLNALPESVIVVFDEAYGTFIDVDDYPDSLSYLNKRKKVIILRTFSKAYGLAGLRLGYAIAQPELVNFMERIRQPFNVNLLAQVAGVAALEDKVFLTKIRRLTLEGKDFIYRELSKMGLGYVLSTANFILVDVGRDSRQVFKSCLKYGVIVREMRQSGLANFIRVTIGTAEENQRFIQVLKKVLFK
;
A
#
# COMPACT_ATOMS: atom_id res chain seq x y z
N ALA A 1 8.94 -3.85 -3.39
CA ALA A 1 7.74 -3.08 -3.08
C ALA A 1 8.13 -1.77 -2.39
N ASN A 2 7.69 -0.65 -2.95
CA ASN A 2 7.96 0.67 -2.41
C ASN A 2 6.74 1.56 -2.66
N PRO A 3 5.93 1.92 -1.64
CA PRO A 3 6.01 1.51 -0.23
C PRO A 3 5.83 0.01 0.01
N ASN A 4 6.43 -0.48 1.10
CA ASN A 4 6.40 -1.89 1.43
C ASN A 4 5.11 -2.32 2.14
N ASN A 5 4.64 -3.51 1.87
CA ASN A 5 3.59 -4.18 2.62
C ASN A 5 4.21 -5.43 3.30
N PRO A 6 4.13 -5.58 4.64
CA PRO A 6 3.11 -4.99 5.53
C PRO A 6 3.56 -3.77 6.36
N THR A 7 4.76 -3.26 6.20
CA THR A 7 5.32 -2.22 7.09
C THR A 7 4.81 -0.82 6.79
N GLY A 8 4.49 -0.53 5.53
CA GLY A 8 4.16 0.82 5.06
C GLY A 8 5.37 1.74 4.91
N THR A 9 6.57 1.23 5.21
CA THR A 9 7.83 1.96 5.01
C THR A 9 8.16 2.12 3.54
N TYR A 10 9.01 3.09 3.23
CA TYR A 10 9.55 3.28 1.89
C TYR A 10 11.08 3.35 1.94
N VAL A 11 11.68 3.19 0.78
CA VAL A 11 13.12 3.40 0.53
C VAL A 11 13.25 4.73 -0.20
N ALA A 12 14.09 5.62 0.31
CA ALA A 12 14.28 6.96 -0.22
C ALA A 12 14.99 6.96 -1.58
N LYS A 13 14.89 8.05 -2.31
CA LYS A 13 15.42 8.20 -3.66
C LYS A 13 16.92 7.89 -3.76
N ASN A 14 17.72 8.42 -2.84
CA ASN A 14 19.17 8.19 -2.82
C ASN A 14 19.51 6.71 -2.67
N GLU A 15 18.86 6.01 -1.76
CA GLU A 15 19.09 4.58 -1.52
C GLU A 15 18.68 3.72 -2.73
N VAL A 16 17.57 4.08 -3.39
CA VAL A 16 17.14 3.43 -4.63
C VAL A 16 18.15 3.69 -5.76
N GLU A 17 18.68 4.90 -5.89
CA GLU A 17 19.67 5.23 -6.90
C GLU A 17 20.99 4.49 -6.65
N GLU A 18 21.46 4.40 -5.41
CA GLU A 18 22.62 3.59 -5.03
C GLU A 18 22.42 2.10 -5.38
N PHE A 19 21.27 1.56 -5.02
CA PHE A 19 20.89 0.19 -5.36
C PHE A 19 20.91 -0.05 -6.88
N LEU A 20 20.29 0.83 -7.67
CA LEU A 20 20.25 0.70 -9.13
C LEU A 20 21.63 0.78 -9.76
N ASN A 21 22.52 1.64 -9.24
CA ASN A 21 23.88 1.80 -9.73
C ASN A 21 24.76 0.59 -9.40
N ALA A 22 24.49 -0.10 -8.31
CA ALA A 22 25.22 -1.31 -7.91
C ALA A 22 24.79 -2.56 -8.71
N LEU A 23 23.65 -2.53 -9.38
CA LEU A 23 23.14 -3.69 -10.11
C LEU A 23 23.67 -3.78 -11.53
N PRO A 24 24.04 -4.99 -12.01
CA PRO A 24 24.34 -5.22 -13.43
C PRO A 24 23.17 -4.80 -14.32
N GLU A 25 23.45 -4.28 -15.52
CA GLU A 25 22.40 -3.89 -16.48
C GLU A 25 21.53 -5.06 -16.96
N SER A 26 22.04 -6.30 -16.84
CA SER A 26 21.30 -7.51 -17.20
C SER A 26 20.12 -7.81 -16.28
N VAL A 27 20.14 -7.29 -15.05
CA VAL A 27 19.08 -7.53 -14.04
C VAL A 27 17.84 -6.70 -14.34
N ILE A 28 16.68 -7.34 -14.38
CA ILE A 28 15.38 -6.66 -14.46
C ILE A 28 14.99 -6.19 -13.05
N VAL A 29 14.69 -4.90 -12.91
CA VAL A 29 14.21 -4.32 -11.66
C VAL A 29 12.71 -4.04 -11.76
N VAL A 30 11.95 -4.60 -10.84
CA VAL A 30 10.50 -4.39 -10.78
C VAL A 30 10.17 -3.53 -9.57
N PHE A 31 9.61 -2.34 -9.81
CA PHE A 31 9.06 -1.47 -8.77
C PHE A 31 7.59 -1.81 -8.57
N ASP A 32 7.24 -2.40 -7.45
CA ASP A 32 5.83 -2.56 -7.05
C ASP A 32 5.38 -1.32 -6.27
N GLU A 33 4.66 -0.45 -6.98
CA GLU A 33 4.10 0.81 -6.46
C GLU A 33 2.61 0.70 -6.15
N ALA A 34 2.15 -0.45 -5.66
CA ALA A 34 0.73 -0.64 -5.33
C ALA A 34 0.19 0.42 -4.35
N TYR A 35 1.06 1.05 -3.57
CA TYR A 35 0.72 2.12 -2.61
C TYR A 35 1.30 3.48 -3.00
N GLY A 36 1.93 3.62 -4.17
CA GLY A 36 2.57 4.85 -4.64
C GLY A 36 1.67 6.08 -4.70
N THR A 37 0.36 5.89 -4.88
CA THR A 37 -0.62 6.99 -4.89
C THR A 37 -0.78 7.69 -3.51
N PHE A 38 -0.38 7.04 -2.42
CA PHE A 38 -0.52 7.56 -1.04
C PHE A 38 0.72 8.27 -0.51
N ILE A 39 1.77 8.38 -1.32
CA ILE A 39 3.03 9.01 -0.95
C ILE A 39 2.81 10.46 -0.52
N ASP A 40 3.39 10.81 0.62
CA ASP A 40 3.29 12.11 1.29
C ASP A 40 4.66 12.64 1.75
N VAL A 41 5.75 12.13 1.15
CA VAL A 41 7.15 12.51 1.43
C VAL A 41 7.83 13.01 0.16
N ASP A 42 8.76 13.96 0.30
CA ASP A 42 9.40 14.64 -0.82
C ASP A 42 10.56 13.85 -1.44
N ASP A 43 11.18 12.97 -0.65
CA ASP A 43 12.34 12.18 -1.05
C ASP A 43 11.98 10.79 -1.63
N TYR A 44 10.71 10.56 -1.95
CA TYR A 44 10.29 9.33 -2.63
C TYR A 44 10.84 9.29 -4.06
N PRO A 45 11.35 8.12 -4.52
CA PRO A 45 11.93 8.00 -5.86
C PRO A 45 10.88 8.20 -6.96
N ASP A 46 11.22 8.98 -7.98
CA ASP A 46 10.47 9.03 -9.24
C ASP A 46 10.87 7.86 -10.13
N SER A 47 10.19 6.73 -9.99
CA SER A 47 10.48 5.52 -10.75
C SER A 47 10.34 5.69 -12.27
N LEU A 48 9.47 6.60 -12.72
CA LEU A 48 9.31 6.89 -14.15
C LEU A 48 10.59 7.45 -14.76
N SER A 49 11.36 8.25 -14.00
CA SER A 49 12.64 8.79 -14.47
C SER A 49 13.68 7.69 -14.76
N TYR A 50 13.56 6.54 -14.09
CA TYR A 50 14.49 5.43 -14.28
C TYR A 50 14.25 4.65 -15.58
N LEU A 51 13.07 4.73 -16.18
CA LEU A 51 12.79 4.10 -17.49
C LEU A 51 13.73 4.64 -18.59
N ASN A 52 14.14 5.91 -18.51
CA ASN A 52 15.06 6.52 -19.47
C ASN A 52 16.53 6.25 -19.13
N LYS A 53 16.84 6.02 -17.87
CA LYS A 53 18.21 5.79 -17.39
C LYS A 53 18.62 4.31 -17.51
N ARG A 54 17.67 3.39 -17.41
CA ARG A 54 17.88 1.94 -17.37
C ARG A 54 16.80 1.20 -18.16
N LYS A 55 17.20 0.44 -19.17
CA LYS A 55 16.24 -0.25 -20.09
C LYS A 55 15.43 -1.37 -19.43
N LYS A 56 15.94 -1.98 -18.35
CA LYS A 56 15.32 -3.15 -17.71
C LYS A 56 14.62 -2.78 -16.41
N VAL A 57 13.70 -1.83 -16.50
CA VAL A 57 12.82 -1.41 -15.38
C VAL A 57 11.37 -1.68 -15.73
N ILE A 58 10.62 -2.24 -14.79
CA ILE A 58 9.17 -2.43 -14.86
C ILE A 58 8.55 -1.76 -13.63
N ILE A 59 7.56 -0.92 -13.82
CA ILE A 59 6.82 -0.26 -12.74
C ILE A 59 5.41 -0.82 -12.71
N LEU A 60 4.99 -1.36 -11.57
CA LEU A 60 3.66 -1.93 -11.38
C LEU A 60 2.77 -0.98 -10.58
N ARG A 61 1.57 -0.71 -11.08
CA ARG A 61 0.54 0.10 -10.41
C ARG A 61 -0.80 -0.60 -10.42
N THR A 62 -1.66 -0.26 -9.47
CA THR A 62 -2.95 -0.94 -9.28
C THR A 62 -4.11 0.02 -9.13
N PHE A 63 -5.28 -0.38 -9.63
CA PHE A 63 -6.55 0.28 -9.36
C PHE A 63 -7.25 -0.25 -8.08
N SER A 64 -6.68 -1.27 -7.46
CA SER A 64 -7.29 -1.94 -6.29
C SER A 64 -7.24 -1.14 -4.99
N LYS A 65 -6.45 -0.08 -4.90
CA LYS A 65 -6.23 0.70 -3.67
C LYS A 65 -6.88 2.07 -3.76
N ALA A 66 -6.13 3.11 -4.08
CA ALA A 66 -6.60 4.50 -4.10
C ALA A 66 -7.81 4.72 -5.01
N TYR A 67 -7.91 4.00 -6.11
CA TYR A 67 -9.01 4.09 -7.07
C TYR A 67 -10.28 3.35 -6.65
N GLY A 68 -10.25 2.53 -5.59
CA GLY A 68 -11.44 1.82 -5.10
C GLY A 68 -11.93 0.65 -5.98
N LEU A 69 -11.19 0.24 -7.01
CA LEU A 69 -11.62 -0.75 -8.00
C LEU A 69 -11.07 -2.17 -7.73
N ALA A 70 -10.89 -2.54 -6.46
CA ALA A 70 -10.31 -3.83 -6.06
C ALA A 70 -11.08 -5.05 -6.64
N GLY A 71 -12.41 -4.94 -6.74
CA GLY A 71 -13.27 -6.00 -7.29
C GLY A 71 -13.10 -6.23 -8.79
N LEU A 72 -12.61 -5.25 -9.55
CA LEU A 72 -12.43 -5.34 -11.00
C LEU A 72 -11.13 -6.02 -11.42
N ARG A 73 -10.23 -6.29 -10.49
CA ARG A 73 -8.95 -7.00 -10.73
C ARG A 73 -8.08 -6.32 -11.79
N LEU A 74 -7.95 -4.98 -11.74
CA LEU A 74 -7.23 -4.16 -12.70
C LEU A 74 -5.94 -3.60 -12.12
N GLY A 75 -4.88 -3.64 -12.90
CA GLY A 75 -3.60 -2.99 -12.68
C GLY A 75 -2.89 -2.78 -14.01
N TYR A 76 -1.76 -2.12 -13.99
CA TYR A 76 -0.96 -1.89 -15.19
C TYR A 76 0.52 -1.89 -14.88
N ALA A 77 1.31 -2.19 -15.91
CA ALA A 77 2.76 -2.08 -15.89
C ALA A 77 3.22 -0.99 -16.85
N ILE A 78 4.29 -0.29 -16.49
CA ILE A 78 4.97 0.68 -17.35
C ILE A 78 6.41 0.18 -17.51
N ALA A 79 6.85 0.00 -18.76
CA ALA A 79 8.20 -0.46 -19.08
C ALA A 79 8.60 0.02 -20.48
N GLN A 80 9.86 -0.17 -20.85
CA GLN A 80 10.29 0.02 -22.24
C GLN A 80 9.57 -0.96 -23.18
N PRO A 81 9.29 -0.57 -24.44
CA PRO A 81 8.52 -1.38 -25.38
C PRO A 81 9.00 -2.82 -25.57
N GLU A 82 10.30 -3.05 -25.50
CA GLU A 82 10.90 -4.38 -25.58
C GLU A 82 10.38 -5.31 -24.47
N LEU A 83 10.38 -4.84 -23.21
CA LEU A 83 9.86 -5.60 -22.07
C LEU A 83 8.35 -5.78 -22.14
N VAL A 84 7.62 -4.76 -22.59
CA VAL A 84 6.17 -4.86 -22.81
C VAL A 84 5.86 -5.96 -23.83
N ASN A 85 6.60 -6.03 -24.94
CA ASN A 85 6.42 -7.06 -25.96
C ASN A 85 6.66 -8.48 -25.41
N PHE A 86 7.63 -8.67 -24.51
CA PHE A 86 7.82 -9.97 -23.86
C PHE A 86 6.64 -10.31 -22.93
N MET A 87 6.15 -9.36 -22.15
CA MET A 87 4.99 -9.57 -21.27
C MET A 87 3.71 -9.88 -22.06
N GLU A 88 3.48 -9.22 -23.21
CA GLU A 88 2.34 -9.47 -24.09
C GLU A 88 2.32 -10.91 -24.66
N ARG A 89 3.48 -11.52 -24.90
CA ARG A 89 3.57 -12.90 -25.41
C ARG A 89 3.13 -13.96 -24.39
N ILE A 90 3.22 -13.65 -23.09
CA ILE A 90 2.96 -14.61 -22.00
C ILE A 90 1.67 -14.32 -21.24
N ARG A 91 1.05 -13.14 -21.43
CA ARG A 91 -0.21 -12.84 -20.77
C ARG A 91 -1.33 -13.71 -21.28
N GLN A 92 -2.28 -14.04 -20.40
CA GLN A 92 -3.46 -14.79 -20.79
C GLN A 92 -4.36 -13.94 -21.72
N PRO A 93 -4.96 -14.53 -22.76
CA PRO A 93 -6.00 -13.87 -23.55
C PRO A 93 -7.14 -13.40 -22.64
N PHE A 94 -7.68 -12.21 -22.93
CA PHE A 94 -8.82 -11.63 -22.20
C PHE A 94 -8.60 -11.47 -20.68
N ASN A 95 -7.35 -11.34 -20.24
CA ASN A 95 -6.99 -11.21 -18.83
C ASN A 95 -7.61 -10.00 -18.11
N VAL A 96 -8.08 -8.99 -18.85
CA VAL A 96 -8.82 -7.83 -18.33
C VAL A 96 -10.17 -7.74 -19.02
N ASN A 97 -11.26 -7.81 -18.25
CA ASN A 97 -12.61 -7.70 -18.78
C ASN A 97 -12.93 -6.26 -19.24
N LEU A 98 -13.90 -6.10 -20.15
CA LEU A 98 -14.26 -4.82 -20.75
C LEU A 98 -14.69 -3.77 -19.71
N LEU A 99 -15.49 -4.17 -18.70
CA LEU A 99 -15.95 -3.24 -17.66
C LEU A 99 -14.78 -2.69 -16.85
N ALA A 100 -13.78 -3.53 -16.54
CA ALA A 100 -12.57 -3.09 -15.86
C ALA A 100 -11.78 -2.08 -16.70
N GLN A 101 -11.68 -2.30 -18.02
CA GLN A 101 -10.98 -1.38 -18.92
C GLN A 101 -11.65 0.00 -18.94
N VAL A 102 -12.97 0.05 -19.14
CA VAL A 102 -13.74 1.30 -19.14
C VAL A 102 -13.65 2.03 -17.80
N ALA A 103 -13.82 1.28 -16.69
CA ALA A 103 -13.73 1.85 -15.36
C ALA A 103 -12.31 2.37 -15.04
N GLY A 104 -11.27 1.68 -15.52
CA GLY A 104 -9.88 2.09 -15.35
C GLY A 104 -9.57 3.42 -16.03
N VAL A 105 -10.02 3.60 -17.27
CA VAL A 105 -9.86 4.86 -18.00
C VAL A 105 -10.54 6.01 -17.26
N ALA A 106 -11.81 5.84 -16.89
CA ALA A 106 -12.55 6.85 -16.14
C ALA A 106 -11.88 7.19 -14.78
N ALA A 107 -11.37 6.16 -14.08
CA ALA A 107 -10.70 6.36 -12.79
C ALA A 107 -9.37 7.15 -12.91
N LEU A 108 -8.63 7.00 -14.01
CA LEU A 108 -7.40 7.79 -14.25
C LEU A 108 -7.69 9.28 -14.46
N GLU A 109 -8.87 9.63 -14.96
CA GLU A 109 -9.30 10.99 -15.19
C GLU A 109 -9.85 11.66 -13.91
N ASP A 110 -10.33 10.88 -12.93
CA ASP A 110 -10.93 11.39 -11.69
C ASP A 110 -9.88 11.82 -10.66
N LYS A 111 -9.22 12.94 -10.94
CA LYS A 111 -8.23 13.54 -10.03
C LYS A 111 -8.86 14.07 -8.74
N VAL A 112 -10.14 14.45 -8.78
CA VAL A 112 -10.86 14.95 -7.60
C VAL A 112 -11.03 13.85 -6.57
N PHE A 113 -11.46 12.68 -7.02
CA PHE A 113 -11.57 11.49 -6.16
C PHE A 113 -10.23 11.11 -5.53
N LEU A 114 -9.16 11.03 -6.33
CA LEU A 114 -7.83 10.70 -5.82
C LEU A 114 -7.33 11.69 -4.77
N THR A 115 -7.52 13.00 -5.00
CA THR A 115 -7.16 14.04 -4.03
C THR A 115 -7.92 13.87 -2.73
N LYS A 116 -9.23 13.59 -2.81
CA LYS A 116 -10.07 13.30 -1.64
C LYS A 116 -9.57 12.08 -0.86
N ILE A 117 -9.27 10.98 -1.55
CA ILE A 117 -8.78 9.74 -0.91
C ILE A 117 -7.42 9.94 -0.24
N ARG A 118 -6.49 10.66 -0.88
CA ARG A 118 -5.19 10.99 -0.27
C ARG A 118 -5.37 11.80 1.01
N ARG A 119 -6.18 12.86 0.98
CA ARG A 119 -6.48 13.70 2.15
C ARG A 119 -7.08 12.88 3.28
N LEU A 120 -8.12 12.08 3.01
CA LEU A 120 -8.75 11.22 4.02
C LEU A 120 -7.75 10.23 4.63
N THR A 121 -6.84 9.69 3.82
CA THR A 121 -5.81 8.77 4.31
C THR A 121 -4.82 9.49 5.24
N LEU A 122 -4.37 10.70 4.89
CA LEU A 122 -3.47 11.48 5.73
C LEU A 122 -4.12 11.85 7.07
N GLU A 123 -5.32 12.44 7.03
CA GLU A 123 -6.09 12.82 8.23
C GLU A 123 -6.35 11.59 9.12
N GLY A 124 -6.67 10.45 8.52
CA GLY A 124 -6.91 9.19 9.23
C GLY A 124 -5.65 8.62 9.85
N LYS A 125 -4.48 8.68 9.17
CA LYS A 125 -3.19 8.29 9.75
C LYS A 125 -2.86 9.13 10.97
N ASP A 126 -2.96 10.46 10.86
CA ASP A 126 -2.67 11.39 11.96
C ASP A 126 -3.57 11.14 13.17
N PHE A 127 -4.85 10.90 12.93
CA PHE A 127 -5.78 10.54 14.00
C PHE A 127 -5.36 9.25 14.70
N ILE A 128 -5.10 8.18 13.94
CA ILE A 128 -4.73 6.88 14.52
C ILE A 128 -3.40 6.96 15.25
N TYR A 129 -2.37 7.62 14.71
CA TYR A 129 -1.08 7.80 15.37
C TYR A 129 -1.22 8.50 16.73
N ARG A 130 -1.99 9.60 16.80
CA ARG A 130 -2.25 10.29 18.07
C ARG A 130 -2.93 9.38 19.09
N GLU A 131 -3.91 8.60 18.68
CA GLU A 131 -4.64 7.70 19.59
C GLU A 131 -3.77 6.51 20.04
N LEU A 132 -2.96 5.93 19.17
CA LEU A 132 -2.02 4.87 19.52
C LEU A 132 -0.95 5.37 20.49
N SER A 133 -0.41 6.58 20.28
CA SER A 133 0.54 7.21 21.19
C SER A 133 -0.05 7.44 22.58
N LYS A 134 -1.31 7.90 22.68
CA LYS A 134 -2.03 8.03 23.98
C LYS A 134 -2.23 6.69 24.68
N MET A 135 -2.27 5.60 23.92
CA MET A 135 -2.40 4.23 24.44
C MET A 135 -1.05 3.61 24.80
N GLY A 136 0.09 4.27 24.51
CA GLY A 136 1.43 3.74 24.69
C GLY A 136 1.77 2.57 23.75
N LEU A 137 1.08 2.47 22.61
CA LEU A 137 1.32 1.40 21.62
C LEU A 137 2.34 1.82 20.58
N GLY A 138 3.26 0.89 20.26
CA GLY A 138 4.21 1.05 19.16
C GLY A 138 3.52 0.94 17.80
N TYR A 139 4.03 1.69 16.81
CA TYR A 139 3.58 1.60 15.43
C TYR A 139 4.70 1.98 14.47
N VAL A 140 4.56 1.58 13.22
CA VAL A 140 5.48 1.96 12.14
C VAL A 140 4.88 3.11 11.35
N LEU A 141 5.66 4.20 11.14
CA LEU A 141 5.25 5.29 10.26
C LEU A 141 5.08 4.75 8.81
N SER A 142 3.96 5.10 8.21
CA SER A 142 3.53 4.50 6.93
C SER A 142 3.26 5.56 5.87
N THR A 143 3.79 5.35 4.68
CA THR A 143 3.44 6.10 3.46
C THR A 143 2.36 5.38 2.62
N ALA A 144 1.80 4.26 3.13
CA ALA A 144 0.68 3.55 2.51
C ALA A 144 -0.67 3.97 3.13
N ASN A 145 -1.74 3.28 2.76
CA ASN A 145 -3.09 3.48 3.32
C ASN A 145 -3.40 2.55 4.51
N PHE A 146 -2.39 2.09 5.21
CA PHE A 146 -2.52 1.25 6.41
C PHE A 146 -1.39 1.56 7.39
N ILE A 147 -1.54 1.11 8.63
CA ILE A 147 -0.55 1.23 9.69
C ILE A 147 -0.27 -0.16 10.25
N LEU A 148 1.00 -0.45 10.53
CA LEU A 148 1.45 -1.62 11.27
C LEU A 148 1.59 -1.25 12.75
N VAL A 149 0.81 -1.90 13.62
CA VAL A 149 0.68 -1.57 15.05
C VAL A 149 1.20 -2.73 15.89
N ASP A 150 2.14 -2.47 16.79
CA ASP A 150 2.55 -3.42 17.82
C ASP A 150 1.52 -3.40 18.96
N VAL A 151 0.85 -4.52 19.18
CA VAL A 151 -0.17 -4.66 20.23
C VAL A 151 0.39 -5.31 21.50
N GLY A 152 1.70 -5.55 21.56
CA GLY A 152 2.42 -6.07 22.73
C GLY A 152 2.01 -7.49 23.16
N ARG A 153 1.21 -8.18 22.38
CA ARG A 153 0.70 -9.52 22.64
C ARG A 153 0.35 -10.27 21.35
N ASP A 154 -0.06 -11.52 21.45
CA ASP A 154 -0.43 -12.34 20.30
C ASP A 154 -1.49 -11.66 19.43
N SER A 155 -1.11 -11.24 18.21
CA SER A 155 -1.95 -10.53 17.26
C SER A 155 -3.18 -11.33 16.81
N ARG A 156 -3.11 -12.66 16.83
CA ARG A 156 -4.24 -13.55 16.51
C ARG A 156 -5.35 -13.46 17.55
N GLN A 157 -4.97 -13.35 18.83
CA GLN A 157 -5.95 -13.16 19.92
C GLN A 157 -6.61 -11.79 19.81
N VAL A 158 -5.83 -10.73 19.52
CA VAL A 158 -6.35 -9.37 19.30
C VAL A 158 -7.28 -9.33 18.11
N PHE A 159 -6.90 -9.95 16.97
CA PHE A 159 -7.76 -10.07 15.79
C PHE A 159 -9.10 -10.74 16.13
N LYS A 160 -9.08 -11.91 16.79
CA LYS A 160 -10.31 -12.62 17.17
C LYS A 160 -11.19 -11.79 18.12
N SER A 161 -10.57 -11.03 19.02
CA SER A 161 -11.30 -10.16 19.95
C SER A 161 -11.91 -8.95 19.25
N CYS A 162 -11.18 -8.30 18.34
CA CYS A 162 -11.71 -7.20 17.52
C CYS A 162 -12.88 -7.67 16.64
N LEU A 163 -12.76 -8.87 16.05
CA LEU A 163 -13.81 -9.46 15.21
C LEU A 163 -15.13 -9.61 15.95
N LYS A 164 -15.12 -10.00 17.25
CA LYS A 164 -16.33 -10.09 18.08
C LYS A 164 -17.07 -8.74 18.23
N TYR A 165 -16.36 -7.62 18.05
CA TYR A 165 -16.93 -6.28 18.09
C TYR A 165 -17.18 -5.68 16.67
N GLY A 166 -17.10 -6.52 15.62
CA GLY A 166 -17.35 -6.11 14.24
C GLY A 166 -16.21 -5.31 13.61
N VAL A 167 -14.98 -5.38 14.17
CA VAL A 167 -13.78 -4.74 13.59
C VAL A 167 -12.82 -5.79 13.06
N ILE A 168 -12.53 -5.74 11.76
CA ILE A 168 -11.64 -6.65 11.07
C ILE A 168 -10.29 -5.97 10.85
N VAL A 169 -9.23 -6.52 11.47
CA VAL A 169 -7.84 -6.13 11.23
C VAL A 169 -7.08 -7.30 10.61
N ARG A 170 -5.89 -7.08 10.10
CA ARG A 170 -5.04 -8.18 9.62
C ARG A 170 -4.01 -8.55 10.68
N GLU A 171 -4.03 -9.77 11.18
CA GLU A 171 -2.95 -10.30 12.00
C GLU A 171 -1.72 -10.63 11.15
N MET A 172 -0.52 -10.41 11.67
CA MET A 172 0.70 -10.44 10.88
C MET A 172 1.66 -11.59 11.23
N ARG A 173 1.18 -12.59 11.95
CA ARG A 173 1.96 -13.78 12.34
C ARG A 173 2.61 -14.48 11.15
N GLN A 174 1.88 -14.64 10.04
CA GLN A 174 2.41 -15.28 8.83
C GLN A 174 3.58 -14.53 8.19
N SER A 175 3.72 -13.24 8.50
CA SER A 175 4.84 -12.40 8.07
C SER A 175 5.98 -12.34 9.10
N GLY A 176 6.00 -13.22 10.10
CA GLY A 176 6.99 -13.21 11.17
C GLY A 176 6.75 -12.16 12.27
N LEU A 177 5.66 -11.41 12.20
CA LEU A 177 5.34 -10.29 13.09
C LEU A 177 4.21 -10.69 14.05
N ALA A 178 4.51 -11.60 14.99
CA ALA A 178 3.52 -12.26 15.84
C ALA A 178 2.70 -11.30 16.72
N ASN A 179 3.27 -10.17 17.12
CA ASN A 179 2.64 -9.16 17.98
C ASN A 179 2.05 -7.97 17.20
N PHE A 180 2.06 -8.03 15.87
CA PHE A 180 1.61 -6.91 15.05
C PHE A 180 0.26 -7.19 14.37
N ILE A 181 -0.55 -6.15 14.32
CA ILE A 181 -1.72 -6.09 13.45
C ILE A 181 -1.51 -5.00 12.39
N ARG A 182 -2.05 -5.22 11.19
CA ARG A 182 -2.13 -4.19 10.16
C ARG A 182 -3.57 -3.70 10.04
N VAL A 183 -3.76 -2.40 10.17
CA VAL A 183 -5.07 -1.74 10.06
C VAL A 183 -5.07 -0.83 8.82
N THR A 184 -6.09 -0.97 7.99
CA THR A 184 -6.32 -0.05 6.86
C THR A 184 -6.97 1.22 7.37
N ILE A 185 -6.55 2.36 6.84
CA ILE A 185 -7.18 3.66 7.12
C ILE A 185 -8.55 3.69 6.43
N GLY A 186 -9.59 3.94 7.21
CA GLY A 186 -10.96 4.05 6.75
C GLY A 186 -11.49 5.49 6.82
N THR A 187 -12.80 5.63 6.86
CA THR A 187 -13.48 6.90 7.16
C THR A 187 -13.21 7.33 8.60
N ALA A 188 -13.57 8.58 8.95
CA ALA A 188 -13.39 9.08 10.31
C ALA A 188 -14.15 8.19 11.34
N GLU A 189 -15.36 7.75 11.01
CA GLU A 189 -16.19 6.88 11.85
C GLU A 189 -15.56 5.50 12.03
N GLU A 190 -15.04 4.91 10.94
CA GLU A 190 -14.36 3.60 10.97
C GLU A 190 -13.09 3.66 11.80
N ASN A 191 -12.29 4.71 11.65
CA ASN A 191 -11.07 4.92 12.41
C ASN A 191 -11.37 5.11 13.91
N GLN A 192 -12.40 5.89 14.26
CA GLN A 192 -12.88 6.04 15.64
C GLN A 192 -13.36 4.70 16.22
N ARG A 193 -14.13 3.95 15.45
CA ARG A 193 -14.62 2.62 15.85
C ARG A 193 -13.47 1.66 16.10
N PHE A 194 -12.47 1.64 15.23
CA PHE A 194 -11.26 0.82 15.42
C PHE A 194 -10.58 1.15 16.75
N ILE A 195 -10.30 2.42 17.04
CA ILE A 195 -9.64 2.86 18.28
C ILE A 195 -10.46 2.49 19.52
N GLN A 196 -11.79 2.70 19.50
CA GLN A 196 -12.67 2.33 20.63
C GLN A 196 -12.59 0.82 20.92
N VAL A 197 -12.66 -0.01 19.87
CA VAL A 197 -12.61 -1.46 20.02
C VAL A 197 -11.22 -1.90 20.46
N LEU A 198 -10.14 -1.33 19.90
CA LEU A 198 -8.78 -1.66 20.29
C LEU A 198 -8.52 -1.36 21.78
N LYS A 199 -8.95 -0.18 22.28
CA LYS A 199 -8.90 0.16 23.71
C LYS A 199 -9.63 -0.89 24.55
N LYS A 200 -10.84 -1.27 24.16
CA LYS A 200 -11.64 -2.27 24.87
C LYS A 200 -11.00 -3.65 24.90
N VAL A 201 -10.28 -4.03 23.84
CA VAL A 201 -9.64 -5.36 23.72
C VAL A 201 -8.32 -5.43 24.47
N LEU A 202 -7.56 -4.33 24.56
CA LEU A 202 -6.23 -4.34 25.13
C LEU A 202 -6.20 -4.00 26.65
N PHE A 203 -7.13 -3.19 27.13
CA PHE A 203 -7.10 -2.61 28.48
C PHE A 203 -8.30 -3.00 29.37
N LYS A 204 -9.00 -4.05 28.98
CA LYS A 204 -10.02 -4.68 29.84
C LYS A 204 -9.51 -5.85 30.62
#